data_0e80c1b45b24c6bcbf3134769be0700d
#
_entry.id   0e80c1b45b24c6bcbf3134769be0700d
#
_cell.length_a   1.000
_cell.length_b   1.000
_cell.length_c   1.000
_cell.angle_alpha   90.00
_cell.angle_beta   90.00
_cell.angle_gamma   90.00
#
_symmetry.space_group_name_H-M   'P 1'
#
loop_
_entity.id
_entity.type
_entity.pdbx_description
1 polymer ?
#
loop_
_entity_poly.entity_id
_entity_poly.type
_entity_poly.pdbx_seq_one_letter_code
_entity_poly.pdbx_strand_id
1 'polypeptide(L)'
;METYTSPSAFLEADKQEIIDIIKSTARFGLTYAQNKYNAIIQAATDANQFGYIIDSNIKRIRLYISFIRKYDEEINSILESLHELVDANEDSDFVKQIHLIETFKGAGFLSAVSIMGEIGDFSAFSKPKQLFAYFGLDPAVKQS
;
A
#
# COMPACT_ATOMS: atom_id res chain seq x y z
N MET A 1 -11.81 -12.81 4.00
CA MET A 1 -10.64 -13.74 4.00
C MET A 1 -10.44 -14.50 5.30
N GLU A 2 -10.83 -13.99 6.44
CA GLU A 2 -10.79 -14.77 7.70
C GLU A 2 -11.78 -15.94 7.75
N THR A 3 -12.86 -15.84 7.00
CA THR A 3 -13.91 -16.86 6.91
C THR A 3 -13.43 -18.13 6.18
N TYR A 4 -12.58 -17.96 5.15
CA TYR A 4 -12.11 -19.05 4.31
C TYR A 4 -10.61 -19.27 4.55
N THR A 5 -10.26 -20.07 5.54
CA THR A 5 -8.85 -20.30 5.95
C THR A 5 -8.33 -21.69 5.60
N SER A 6 -9.16 -22.53 4.98
CA SER A 6 -8.76 -23.86 4.51
C SER A 6 -9.27 -24.12 3.09
N PRO A 7 -8.64 -25.05 2.33
CA PRO A 7 -9.11 -25.45 1.02
C PRO A 7 -10.57 -25.93 1.03
N SER A 8 -10.96 -26.74 2.02
CA SER A 8 -12.33 -27.22 2.18
C SER A 8 -13.34 -26.09 2.36
N ALA A 9 -12.99 -25.06 3.16
CA ALA A 9 -13.87 -23.90 3.37
C ALA A 9 -14.16 -23.15 2.06
N PHE A 10 -13.20 -23.05 1.13
CA PHE A 10 -13.43 -22.48 -0.20
C PHE A 10 -14.31 -23.34 -1.09
N LEU A 11 -14.18 -24.66 -1.00
CA LEU A 11 -14.99 -25.61 -1.79
C LEU A 11 -16.44 -25.68 -1.34
N GLU A 12 -16.71 -25.45 -0.06
CA GLU A 12 -18.04 -25.43 0.55
C GLU A 12 -18.73 -24.06 0.46
N ALA A 13 -17.99 -23.01 0.14
CA ALA A 13 -18.48 -21.64 0.11
C ALA A 13 -19.40 -21.37 -1.09
N ASP A 14 -20.35 -20.45 -0.91
CA ASP A 14 -21.17 -19.96 -2.02
C ASP A 14 -20.33 -19.20 -3.05
N LYS A 15 -20.49 -19.57 -4.31
CA LYS A 15 -19.77 -18.96 -5.45
C LYS A 15 -19.97 -17.46 -5.52
N GLN A 16 -21.21 -16.99 -5.32
CA GLN A 16 -21.54 -15.60 -5.48
C GLN A 16 -20.94 -14.79 -4.35
N GLU A 17 -20.92 -15.32 -3.14
CA GLU A 17 -20.29 -14.69 -1.98
C GLU A 17 -18.80 -14.45 -2.21
N ILE A 18 -18.06 -15.46 -2.69
CA ILE A 18 -16.62 -15.31 -2.98
C ILE A 18 -16.39 -14.26 -4.08
N ILE A 19 -17.21 -14.29 -5.16
CA ILE A 19 -17.10 -13.32 -6.26
C ILE A 19 -17.35 -11.89 -5.76
N ASP A 20 -18.32 -11.69 -4.88
CA ASP A 20 -18.66 -10.37 -4.34
C ASP A 20 -17.58 -9.87 -3.38
N ILE A 21 -16.96 -10.73 -2.59
CA ILE A 21 -15.77 -10.41 -1.79
C ILE A 21 -14.61 -9.95 -2.69
N ILE A 22 -14.33 -10.68 -3.78
CA ILE A 22 -13.26 -10.30 -4.72
C ILE A 22 -13.53 -8.94 -5.36
N LYS A 23 -14.78 -8.67 -5.76
CA LYS A 23 -15.19 -7.39 -6.34
C LYS A 23 -15.09 -6.23 -5.36
N SER A 24 -15.47 -6.45 -4.09
CA SER A 24 -15.41 -5.40 -3.07
C SER A 24 -13.99 -5.04 -2.66
N THR A 25 -13.07 -6.01 -2.68
CA THR A 25 -11.68 -5.83 -2.26
C THR A 25 -10.84 -5.08 -3.31
N ALA A 26 -11.19 -5.24 -4.59
CA ALA A 26 -10.46 -4.61 -5.68
C ALA A 26 -11.47 -4.09 -6.71
N ARG A 27 -11.30 -2.86 -7.20
CA ARG A 27 -12.17 -2.24 -8.20
C ARG A 27 -12.08 -2.93 -9.58
N PHE A 28 -12.10 -4.26 -9.59
CA PHE A 28 -11.99 -5.07 -10.80
C PHE A 28 -13.37 -5.48 -11.33
N GLY A 29 -13.45 -5.64 -12.66
CA GLY A 29 -14.68 -6.06 -13.33
C GLY A 29 -15.06 -7.52 -13.02
N LEU A 30 -16.32 -7.88 -13.36
CA LEU A 30 -16.89 -9.22 -13.11
C LEU A 30 -16.05 -10.35 -13.71
N THR A 31 -15.52 -10.17 -14.93
CA THR A 31 -14.68 -11.17 -15.60
C THR A 31 -13.42 -11.50 -14.81
N TYR A 32 -12.77 -10.48 -14.23
CA TYR A 32 -11.60 -10.69 -13.37
C TYR A 32 -11.97 -11.48 -12.12
N ALA A 33 -13.09 -11.10 -11.46
CA ALA A 33 -13.54 -11.78 -10.24
C ALA A 33 -13.87 -13.27 -10.51
N GLN A 34 -14.51 -13.57 -11.63
CA GLN A 34 -14.80 -14.94 -12.06
C GLN A 34 -13.52 -15.75 -12.34
N ASN A 35 -12.56 -15.17 -13.05
CA ASN A 35 -11.27 -15.82 -13.31
C ASN A 35 -10.51 -16.11 -12.02
N LYS A 36 -10.50 -15.16 -11.08
CA LYS A 36 -9.89 -15.35 -9.76
C LYS A 36 -10.60 -16.41 -8.93
N TYR A 37 -11.95 -16.41 -8.94
CA TYR A 37 -12.73 -17.48 -8.31
C TYR A 37 -12.32 -18.85 -8.84
N ASN A 38 -12.29 -19.04 -10.17
CA ASN A 38 -11.93 -20.31 -10.78
C ASN A 38 -10.51 -20.76 -10.38
N ALA A 39 -9.56 -19.83 -10.36
CA ALA A 39 -8.18 -20.11 -9.92
C ALA A 39 -8.11 -20.53 -8.44
N ILE A 40 -8.90 -19.87 -7.56
CA ILE A 40 -8.97 -20.21 -6.14
C ILE A 40 -9.57 -21.61 -5.95
N ILE A 41 -10.66 -21.93 -6.64
CA ILE A 41 -11.32 -23.24 -6.54
C ILE A 41 -10.41 -24.35 -7.07
N GLN A 42 -9.72 -24.13 -8.19
CA GLN A 42 -8.75 -25.10 -8.69
C GLN A 42 -7.63 -25.34 -7.68
N ALA A 43 -7.02 -24.29 -7.14
CA ALA A 43 -5.98 -24.41 -6.13
C ALA A 43 -6.48 -25.10 -4.84
N ALA A 44 -7.72 -24.82 -4.42
CA ALA A 44 -8.33 -25.45 -3.27
C ALA A 44 -8.60 -26.95 -3.52
N THR A 45 -9.01 -27.31 -4.74
CA THR A 45 -9.22 -28.70 -5.14
C THR A 45 -7.90 -29.47 -5.12
N ASP A 46 -6.86 -28.92 -5.73
CA ASP A 46 -5.54 -29.54 -5.77
C ASP A 46 -4.95 -29.68 -4.33
N ALA A 47 -5.08 -28.63 -3.52
CA ALA A 47 -4.62 -28.68 -2.13
C ALA A 47 -5.39 -29.68 -1.27
N ASN A 48 -6.70 -29.85 -1.50
CA ASN A 48 -7.52 -30.82 -0.78
C ASN A 48 -7.23 -32.27 -1.21
N GLN A 49 -6.81 -32.45 -2.47
CA GLN A 49 -6.50 -33.78 -3.00
C GLN A 49 -5.06 -34.24 -2.67
N PHE A 50 -4.09 -33.33 -2.71
CA PHE A 50 -2.66 -33.64 -2.61
C PHE A 50 -1.96 -32.98 -1.43
N GLY A 51 -2.63 -32.05 -0.74
CA GLY A 51 -2.05 -31.27 0.33
C GLY A 51 -2.33 -31.81 1.72
N TYR A 52 -1.39 -31.57 2.63
CA TYR A 52 -1.61 -31.76 4.05
C TYR A 52 -2.08 -30.46 4.68
N ILE A 53 -3.26 -30.46 5.27
CA ILE A 53 -3.74 -29.32 6.06
C ILE A 53 -3.07 -29.39 7.42
N ILE A 54 -2.18 -28.43 7.71
CA ILE A 54 -1.51 -28.31 9.00
C ILE A 54 -2.13 -27.14 9.75
N ASP A 55 -2.79 -27.40 10.88
CA ASP A 55 -3.45 -26.40 11.71
C ASP A 55 -2.54 -25.23 12.10
N SER A 56 -1.26 -25.51 12.30
CA SER A 56 -0.27 -24.46 12.57
C SER A 56 -0.11 -23.48 11.42
N ASN A 57 -0.26 -23.91 10.17
CA ASN A 57 -0.22 -23.04 9.00
C ASN A 57 -1.47 -22.12 8.93
N ILE A 58 -2.64 -22.66 9.26
CA ILE A 58 -3.88 -21.87 9.34
C ILE A 58 -3.75 -20.81 10.43
N LYS A 59 -3.26 -21.17 11.61
CA LYS A 59 -3.03 -20.21 12.71
C LYS A 59 -2.04 -19.12 12.30
N ARG A 60 -0.96 -19.48 11.60
CA ARG A 60 0.05 -18.55 11.10
C ARG A 60 -0.52 -17.59 10.06
N ILE A 61 -1.32 -18.06 9.11
CA ILE A 61 -2.00 -17.22 8.13
C ILE A 61 -2.93 -16.20 8.82
N ARG A 62 -3.74 -16.65 9.78
CA ARG A 62 -4.61 -15.74 10.55
C ARG A 62 -3.81 -14.68 11.29
N LEU A 63 -2.69 -15.06 11.90
CA LEU A 63 -1.79 -14.13 12.59
C LEU A 63 -1.23 -13.08 11.62
N TYR A 64 -0.76 -13.49 10.44
CA TYR A 64 -0.25 -12.54 9.45
C TYR A 64 -1.34 -11.60 8.92
N ILE A 65 -2.55 -12.09 8.69
CA ILE A 65 -3.69 -11.25 8.31
C ILE A 65 -3.99 -10.22 9.41
N SER A 66 -3.95 -10.61 10.69
CA SER A 66 -4.16 -9.67 11.79
C SER A 66 -3.07 -8.60 11.87
N PHE A 67 -1.81 -8.95 11.61
CA PHE A 67 -0.71 -7.97 11.55
C PHE A 67 -0.88 -6.98 10.39
N ILE A 68 -1.22 -7.48 9.19
CA ILE A 68 -1.45 -6.61 8.02
C ILE A 68 -2.55 -5.59 8.35
N ARG A 69 -3.68 -6.04 8.90
CA ARG A 69 -4.78 -5.12 9.28
C ARG A 69 -4.35 -4.08 10.30
N LYS A 70 -3.61 -4.53 11.33
CA LYS A 70 -3.11 -3.60 12.34
C LYS A 70 -2.17 -2.57 11.74
N TYR A 71 -1.28 -2.97 10.83
CA TYR A 71 -0.40 -2.02 10.14
C TYR A 71 -1.19 -1.05 9.24
N ASP A 72 -2.22 -1.52 8.54
CA ASP A 72 -3.08 -0.65 7.73
C ASP A 72 -3.81 0.40 8.61
N GLU A 73 -4.32 -0.01 9.79
CA GLU A 73 -4.94 0.90 10.75
C GLU A 73 -3.94 1.95 11.26
N GLU A 74 -2.75 1.53 11.67
CA GLU A 74 -1.69 2.44 12.16
C GLU A 74 -1.19 3.39 11.06
N ILE A 75 -1.03 2.91 9.82
CA ILE A 75 -0.65 3.76 8.68
C ILE A 75 -1.73 4.82 8.43
N ASN A 76 -3.00 4.45 8.43
CA ASN A 76 -4.09 5.40 8.26
C ASN A 76 -4.11 6.44 9.40
N SER A 77 -3.93 6.01 10.64
CA SER A 77 -3.87 6.92 11.79
C SER A 77 -2.70 7.93 11.68
N ILE A 78 -1.53 7.47 11.21
CA ILE A 78 -0.38 8.36 10.98
C ILE A 78 -0.69 9.35 9.85
N LEU A 79 -1.30 8.90 8.75
CA LEU A 79 -1.70 9.76 7.65
C LEU A 79 -2.72 10.83 8.07
N GLU A 80 -3.72 10.45 8.87
CA GLU A 80 -4.68 11.40 9.45
C GLU A 80 -3.97 12.45 10.31
N SER A 81 -3.06 12.02 11.19
CA SER A 81 -2.29 12.93 12.03
C SER A 81 -1.39 13.89 11.22
N LEU A 82 -0.83 13.41 10.08
CA LEU A 82 -0.06 14.27 9.17
C LEU A 82 -0.96 15.30 8.48
N HIS A 83 -2.17 14.92 8.05
CA HIS A 83 -3.13 15.87 7.50
C HIS A 83 -3.53 16.93 8.52
N GLU A 84 -3.88 16.53 9.74
CA GLU A 84 -4.20 17.45 10.81
C GLU A 84 -3.07 18.44 11.11
N LEU A 85 -1.82 17.98 11.11
CA LEU A 85 -0.65 18.82 11.31
C LEU A 85 -0.46 19.85 10.18
N VAL A 86 -0.65 19.44 8.94
CA VAL A 86 -0.56 20.32 7.77
C VAL A 86 -1.68 21.35 7.82
N ASP A 87 -2.93 20.93 8.04
CA ASP A 87 -4.09 21.81 8.13
C ASP A 87 -3.98 22.83 9.26
N ALA A 88 -3.44 22.41 10.42
CA ALA A 88 -3.23 23.31 11.56
C ALA A 88 -2.13 24.36 11.32
N ASN A 89 -1.28 24.19 10.29
CA ASN A 89 -0.15 25.08 9.98
C ASN A 89 -0.21 25.65 8.55
N GLU A 90 -1.41 25.77 7.97
CA GLU A 90 -1.69 26.20 6.58
C GLU A 90 -0.96 27.47 6.18
N ASP A 91 -0.83 28.43 7.10
CA ASP A 91 -0.15 29.73 6.85
C ASP A 91 1.37 29.63 6.83
N SER A 92 1.98 28.54 7.24
CA SER A 92 3.43 28.37 7.27
C SER A 92 4.02 28.25 5.88
N ASP A 93 5.22 28.79 5.69
CA ASP A 93 5.92 28.64 4.41
C ASP A 93 6.29 27.18 4.13
N PHE A 94 6.47 26.37 5.15
CA PHE A 94 6.73 24.95 5.02
C PHE A 94 5.54 24.23 4.38
N VAL A 95 4.30 24.49 4.85
CA VAL A 95 3.07 23.89 4.30
C VAL A 95 2.78 24.39 2.89
N LYS A 96 3.00 25.70 2.61
CA LYS A 96 2.88 26.22 1.24
C LYS A 96 3.82 25.51 0.25
N GLN A 97 5.01 25.11 0.70
CA GLN A 97 5.93 24.33 -0.13
C GLN A 97 5.46 22.89 -0.33
N ILE A 98 4.82 22.26 0.67
CA ILE A 98 4.16 20.96 0.50
C ILE A 98 3.11 21.05 -0.60
N HIS A 99 2.20 22.03 -0.54
CA HIS A 99 1.17 22.21 -1.55
C HIS A 99 1.75 22.52 -2.94
N LEU A 100 2.86 23.24 -3.01
CA LEU A 100 3.54 23.48 -4.27
C LEU A 100 4.07 22.17 -4.88
N ILE A 101 4.63 21.27 -4.08
CA ILE A 101 5.10 19.96 -4.56
C ILE A 101 3.92 19.10 -5.04
N GLU A 102 2.77 19.14 -4.38
CA GLU A 102 1.57 18.41 -4.78
C GLU A 102 1.04 18.82 -6.17
N THR A 103 1.36 20.03 -6.65
CA THR A 103 1.01 20.45 -8.01
C THR A 103 1.71 19.67 -9.11
N PHE A 104 2.82 18.99 -8.81
CA PHE A 104 3.53 18.18 -9.80
C PHE A 104 2.77 16.86 -10.05
N LYS A 105 2.57 16.55 -11.33
CA LYS A 105 1.90 15.34 -11.74
C LYS A 105 2.62 14.09 -11.19
N GLY A 106 1.94 13.35 -10.33
CA GLY A 106 2.46 12.12 -9.71
C GLY A 106 3.02 12.32 -8.30
N ALA A 107 3.16 13.55 -7.82
CA ALA A 107 3.45 13.83 -6.42
C ALA A 107 2.13 13.91 -5.65
N GLY A 108 1.85 12.96 -4.75
CA GLY A 108 0.73 13.02 -3.83
C GLY A 108 1.16 13.58 -2.47
N PHE A 109 0.19 13.81 -1.59
CA PHE A 109 0.38 14.37 -0.25
C PHE A 109 1.55 13.74 0.51
N LEU A 110 1.55 12.40 0.66
CA LEU A 110 2.60 11.71 1.40
C LEU A 110 4.00 11.95 0.79
N SER A 111 4.10 11.98 -0.55
CA SER A 111 5.37 12.27 -1.23
C SER A 111 5.82 13.70 -0.97
N ALA A 112 4.90 14.66 -1.00
CA ALA A 112 5.19 16.06 -0.74
C ALA A 112 5.67 16.30 0.70
N VAL A 113 4.95 15.73 1.67
CA VAL A 113 5.33 15.79 3.09
C VAL A 113 6.68 15.12 3.35
N SER A 114 6.92 13.94 2.73
CA SER A 114 8.20 13.23 2.89
C SER A 114 9.37 14.04 2.32
N ILE A 115 9.22 14.60 1.12
CA ILE A 115 10.24 15.45 0.49
C ILE A 115 10.54 16.65 1.37
N MET A 116 9.51 17.34 1.88
CA MET A 116 9.68 18.48 2.75
C MET A 116 10.31 18.12 4.09
N GLY A 117 9.92 16.96 4.65
CA GLY A 117 10.51 16.45 5.88
C GLY A 117 12.01 16.16 5.78
N GLU A 118 12.47 15.65 4.62
CA GLU A 118 13.88 15.40 4.34
C GLU A 118 14.67 16.69 4.04
N ILE A 119 14.08 17.62 3.30
CA ILE A 119 14.74 18.89 2.92
C ILE A 119 14.78 19.87 4.09
N GLY A 120 13.72 19.92 4.87
CA GLY A 120 13.51 20.87 5.97
C GLY A 120 13.29 22.31 5.50
N ASP A 121 14.29 22.92 4.86
CA ASP A 121 14.25 24.29 4.36
C ASP A 121 14.99 24.41 3.02
N PHE A 122 14.27 24.77 1.97
CA PHE A 122 14.85 25.03 0.66
C PHE A 122 15.86 26.20 0.63
N SER A 123 15.77 27.15 1.56
CA SER A 123 16.72 28.28 1.66
C SER A 123 18.15 27.84 1.98
N ALA A 124 18.32 26.63 2.53
CA ALA A 124 19.63 26.02 2.74
C ALA A 124 20.40 25.73 1.43
N PHE A 125 19.68 25.67 0.31
CA PHE A 125 20.29 25.41 -1.02
C PHE A 125 20.35 26.70 -1.85
N SER A 126 21.51 27.31 -1.91
CA SER A 126 21.69 28.54 -2.69
C SER A 126 21.65 28.35 -4.21
N LYS A 127 21.73 27.09 -4.69
CA LYS A 127 21.67 26.72 -6.12
C LYS A 127 20.96 25.37 -6.31
N PRO A 128 20.17 25.19 -7.38
CA PRO A 128 19.51 23.91 -7.68
C PRO A 128 20.47 22.70 -7.71
N LYS A 129 21.70 22.89 -8.17
CA LYS A 129 22.73 21.84 -8.22
C LYS A 129 23.03 21.25 -6.84
N GLN A 130 22.95 22.04 -5.78
CA GLN A 130 23.18 21.55 -4.42
C GLN A 130 22.04 20.60 -3.95
N LEU A 131 20.81 20.91 -4.34
CA LEU A 131 19.67 20.04 -4.08
C LEU A 131 19.78 18.73 -4.86
N PHE A 132 20.21 18.78 -6.15
CA PHE A 132 20.47 17.57 -6.92
C PHE A 132 21.56 16.70 -6.28
N ALA A 133 22.65 17.31 -5.81
CA ALA A 133 23.71 16.58 -5.13
C ALA A 133 23.23 15.98 -3.80
N TYR A 134 22.40 16.71 -3.05
CA TYR A 134 21.79 16.22 -1.82
C TYR A 134 20.97 14.95 -2.03
N PHE A 135 20.20 14.89 -3.10
CA PHE A 135 19.45 13.69 -3.49
C PHE A 135 20.29 12.61 -4.19
N GLY A 136 21.61 12.80 -4.32
CA GLY A 136 22.48 11.83 -4.99
C GLY A 136 22.27 11.77 -6.51
N LEU A 137 21.63 12.77 -7.10
CA LEU A 137 21.33 12.85 -8.53
C LEU A 137 22.43 13.59 -9.35
N ASP A 138 23.57 13.91 -8.74
CA ASP A 138 24.68 14.58 -9.44
C ASP A 138 25.37 13.54 -10.38
N PRO A 139 25.28 13.69 -11.71
CA PRO A 139 25.89 12.74 -12.63
C PRO A 139 27.40 12.83 -12.53
N ALA A 140 28.05 11.80 -12.00
CA ALA A 140 29.50 11.66 -12.09
C ALA A 140 29.89 11.39 -13.54
N VAL A 141 30.39 12.39 -14.24
CA VAL A 141 31.00 12.22 -15.58
C VAL A 141 32.33 11.50 -15.39
N LYS A 142 32.39 10.18 -15.61
CA LYS A 142 33.65 9.49 -15.86
C LYS A 142 34.09 9.82 -17.26
N GLN A 143 35.03 10.78 -17.38
CA GLN A 143 35.82 10.94 -18.61
C GLN A 143 36.84 9.80 -18.65
N SER A 144 36.72 8.92 -19.61
CA SER A 144 37.78 7.95 -20.01
C SER A 144 38.73 8.63 -20.98
#